data_d1067c7eea058168c9b56d9e00f398c6
#
_entry.id   d1067c7eea058168c9b56d9e00f398c6
#
_cell.length_a   1.000
_cell.length_b   1.000
_cell.length_c   1.000
_cell.angle_alpha   90.00
_cell.angle_beta   90.00
_cell.angle_gamma   90.00
#
_symmetry.space_group_name_H-M   'P 1'
#
loop_
_entity.id
_entity.type
_entity.pdbx_description
1 polymer ?
#
loop_
_entity_poly.entity_id
_entity_poly.type
_entity_poly.pdbx_seq_one_letter_code
_entity_poly.pdbx_strand_id
1 'polypeptide(L)'
;NFRNTVVLSENTHYIISMNEETAAGRLEALGHQTRLSIYRLLVKAGDDGLIVGDIQKALDVPASTLSHHLAKLARVGLVSQGRRGREIYCSVDYDEMRALIGFLTEECCTGVTLEQDAQDAA
;
A
#
# COMPACT_ATOMS: atom_id res chain seq x y z
N ASN A 1 -16.69 3.72 8.09
CA ASN A 1 -17.25 3.13 6.89
C ASN A 1 -16.94 1.65 6.82
N PHE A 2 -17.94 0.83 7.01
CA PHE A 2 -17.77 -0.62 7.16
C PHE A 2 -17.41 -1.35 5.87
N ARG A 3 -17.59 -0.73 4.73
CA ARG A 3 -17.34 -1.40 3.47
C ARG A 3 -15.87 -1.70 3.20
N ASN A 4 -15.00 -0.99 3.86
CA ASN A 4 -13.57 -1.18 3.70
C ASN A 4 -12.96 -1.97 4.84
N THR A 5 -13.77 -2.69 5.58
CA THR A 5 -13.31 -3.47 6.71
C THR A 5 -13.16 -4.92 6.31
N VAL A 6 -11.99 -5.47 6.56
CA VAL A 6 -11.67 -6.87 6.28
C VAL A 6 -11.38 -7.57 7.59
N VAL A 7 -12.07 -8.67 7.82
CA VAL A 7 -11.80 -9.53 8.97
C VAL A 7 -10.86 -10.63 8.51
N LEU A 8 -9.67 -10.67 9.09
CA LEU A 8 -8.60 -11.53 8.59
C LEU A 8 -8.60 -12.94 9.18
N SER A 9 -9.10 -13.13 10.39
CA SER A 9 -9.01 -14.43 11.05
C SER A 9 -10.14 -14.62 12.03
N GLU A 10 -10.62 -15.85 12.09
CA GLU A 10 -11.64 -16.23 13.05
C GLU A 10 -11.19 -16.04 14.49
N ASN A 11 -9.91 -16.30 14.74
CA ASN A 11 -9.38 -16.27 16.11
C ASN A 11 -8.74 -14.94 16.49
N THR A 12 -8.51 -14.09 15.53
CA THR A 12 -7.78 -12.87 15.75
C THR A 12 -8.64 -11.71 15.35
N HIS A 13 -9.71 -11.46 15.71
CA HIS A 13 -10.60 -10.35 15.31
C HIS A 13 -9.84 -9.11 14.86
N TYR A 14 -8.94 -9.33 13.90
CA TYR A 14 -8.13 -8.26 13.36
C TYR A 14 -8.88 -7.64 12.19
N ILE A 15 -9.15 -6.36 12.30
CA ILE A 15 -9.91 -5.63 11.30
C ILE A 15 -9.00 -4.63 10.62
N ILE A 16 -8.83 -4.77 9.31
CA ILE A 16 -8.14 -3.79 8.49
C ILE A 16 -9.20 -2.88 7.91
N SER A 17 -9.07 -1.61 8.18
CA SER A 17 -9.99 -0.61 7.66
C SER A 17 -9.24 0.32 6.72
N MET A 18 -9.75 0.45 5.49
CA MET A 18 -9.25 1.39 4.52
C MET A 18 -10.23 2.55 4.41
N ASN A 19 -9.73 3.77 4.54
CA ASN A 19 -10.53 4.97 4.32
C ASN A 19 -9.81 5.89 3.34
N GLU A 20 -10.47 6.98 2.96
CA GLU A 20 -9.91 7.89 1.97
C GLU A 20 -8.59 8.52 2.43
N GLU A 21 -8.49 8.86 3.71
CA GLU A 21 -7.26 9.45 4.25
C GLU A 21 -6.09 8.48 4.13
N THR A 22 -6.29 7.24 4.57
CA THR A 22 -5.26 6.20 4.48
C THR A 22 -4.91 5.92 3.03
N ALA A 23 -5.91 5.77 2.17
CA ALA A 23 -5.70 5.51 0.75
C ALA A 23 -4.95 6.65 0.08
N ALA A 24 -5.33 7.89 0.37
CA ALA A 24 -4.65 9.06 -0.20
C ALA A 24 -3.18 9.13 0.22
N GLY A 25 -2.88 8.83 1.48
CA GLY A 25 -1.51 8.79 1.96
C GLY A 25 -0.66 7.73 1.26
N ARG A 26 -1.24 6.57 1.04
CA ARG A 26 -0.56 5.48 0.32
C ARG A 26 -0.34 5.82 -1.14
N LEU A 27 -1.34 6.39 -1.79
CA LEU A 27 -1.21 6.83 -3.18
C LEU A 27 -0.19 7.96 -3.31
N GLU A 28 -0.14 8.87 -2.35
CA GLU A 28 0.88 9.93 -2.34
C GLU A 28 2.29 9.33 -2.24
N ALA A 29 2.46 8.33 -1.38
CA ALA A 29 3.75 7.64 -1.28
C ALA A 29 4.12 6.96 -2.59
N LEU A 30 3.17 6.34 -3.27
CA LEU A 30 3.40 5.68 -4.56
C LEU A 30 3.49 6.66 -5.72
N GLY A 31 3.06 7.88 -5.55
CA GLY A 31 3.03 8.89 -6.60
C GLY A 31 4.37 9.52 -6.93
N HIS A 32 5.47 8.95 -6.48
CA HIS A 32 6.82 9.37 -6.79
C HIS A 32 7.48 8.27 -7.62
N GLN A 33 8.07 8.63 -8.76
CA GLN A 33 8.57 7.63 -9.71
C GLN A 33 9.55 6.64 -9.07
N THR A 34 10.49 7.12 -8.28
CA THR A 34 11.46 6.24 -7.63
C THR A 34 10.78 5.31 -6.63
N ARG A 35 9.87 5.83 -5.80
CA ARG A 35 9.15 4.99 -4.85
C ARG A 35 8.28 3.95 -5.54
N LEU A 36 7.65 4.33 -6.63
CA LEU A 36 6.86 3.38 -7.41
C LEU A 36 7.75 2.26 -7.98
N SER A 37 8.95 2.61 -8.47
CA SER A 37 9.89 1.62 -8.96
C SER A 37 10.35 0.66 -7.87
N ILE A 38 10.63 1.19 -6.69
CA ILE A 38 10.99 0.37 -5.52
C ILE A 38 9.84 -0.58 -5.18
N TYR A 39 8.65 -0.06 -5.11
CA TYR A 39 7.48 -0.84 -4.74
C TYR A 39 7.22 -1.97 -5.74
N ARG A 40 7.27 -1.68 -7.03
CA ARG A 40 7.06 -2.68 -8.07
C ARG A 40 8.13 -3.77 -8.04
N LEU A 41 9.37 -3.41 -7.76
CA LEU A 41 10.43 -4.39 -7.59
C LEU A 41 10.13 -5.32 -6.41
N LEU A 42 9.71 -4.77 -5.29
CA LEU A 42 9.37 -5.55 -4.09
C LEU A 42 8.13 -6.42 -4.33
N VAL A 43 7.16 -5.94 -5.10
CA VAL A 43 5.99 -6.75 -5.46
C VAL A 43 6.43 -8.02 -6.20
N LYS A 44 7.39 -7.88 -7.11
CA LYS A 44 7.93 -9.03 -7.83
C LYS A 44 8.68 -10.01 -6.94
N ALA A 45 9.34 -9.48 -5.91
CA ALA A 45 10.18 -10.30 -5.05
C ALA A 45 9.37 -11.30 -4.20
N GLY A 46 8.12 -10.99 -3.92
CA GLY A 46 7.27 -11.85 -3.11
C GLY A 46 7.51 -11.70 -1.61
N ASP A 47 7.02 -12.68 -0.86
CA ASP A 47 7.04 -12.62 0.61
C ASP A 47 8.45 -12.62 1.20
N ASP A 48 9.40 -13.20 0.51
CA ASP A 48 10.79 -13.23 0.99
C ASP A 48 11.43 -11.86 0.96
N GLY A 49 10.92 -10.96 0.12
CA GLY A 49 11.44 -9.61 0.04
C GLY A 49 12.84 -9.53 -0.55
N LEU A 50 13.45 -8.38 -0.39
CA LEU A 50 14.82 -8.12 -0.84
C LEU A 50 15.58 -7.38 0.23
N ILE A 51 16.89 -7.61 0.32
CA ILE A 51 17.73 -6.78 1.17
C ILE A 51 17.97 -5.43 0.51
N VAL A 52 18.19 -4.42 1.35
CA VAL A 52 18.38 -3.04 0.89
C VAL A 52 19.50 -2.95 -0.16
N GLY A 53 20.60 -3.69 0.04
CA GLY A 53 21.70 -3.68 -0.91
C GLY A 53 21.30 -4.15 -2.31
N ASP A 54 20.44 -5.16 -2.39
CA ASP A 54 19.97 -5.67 -3.69
C ASP A 54 19.04 -4.68 -4.38
N ILE A 55 18.20 -4.00 -3.62
CA ILE A 55 17.34 -2.96 -4.16
C ILE A 55 18.20 -1.83 -4.74
N GLN A 56 19.23 -1.44 -4.00
CA GLN A 56 20.14 -0.39 -4.44
C GLN A 56 20.80 -0.74 -5.75
N LYS A 57 21.29 -1.97 -5.87
CA LYS A 57 21.94 -2.43 -7.09
C LYS A 57 20.97 -2.48 -8.27
N ALA A 58 19.74 -2.97 -8.02
CA ALA A 58 18.75 -3.14 -9.08
C ALA A 58 18.28 -1.80 -9.66
N LEU A 59 18.18 -0.78 -8.82
CA LEU A 59 17.61 0.51 -9.22
C LEU A 59 18.64 1.62 -9.36
N ASP A 60 19.90 1.35 -9.00
CA ASP A 60 20.99 2.33 -9.05
C ASP A 60 20.63 3.62 -8.32
N VAL A 61 20.14 3.48 -7.09
CA VAL A 61 19.73 4.60 -6.24
C VAL A 61 20.76 4.77 -5.11
N PRO A 62 21.18 5.99 -4.80
CA PRO A 62 22.08 6.22 -3.66
C PRO A 62 21.47 5.69 -2.35
N ALA A 63 22.31 5.16 -1.47
CA ALA A 63 21.88 4.51 -0.24
C ALA A 63 21.00 5.41 0.64
N SER A 64 21.40 6.67 0.81
CA SER A 64 20.63 7.61 1.63
C SER A 64 19.27 7.92 1.05
N THR A 65 19.22 8.07 -0.27
CA THR A 65 17.96 8.30 -0.98
C THR A 65 17.03 7.10 -0.87
N LEU A 66 17.58 5.90 -1.04
CA LEU A 66 16.81 4.67 -0.91
C LEU A 66 16.23 4.51 0.48
N SER A 67 17.04 4.75 1.53
CA SER A 67 16.56 4.65 2.91
C SER A 67 15.41 5.61 3.17
N HIS A 68 15.47 6.81 2.63
CA HIS A 68 14.41 7.80 2.78
C HIS A 68 13.11 7.33 2.11
N HIS A 69 13.22 6.81 0.90
CA HIS A 69 12.05 6.31 0.17
C HIS A 69 11.44 5.07 0.84
N LEU A 70 12.27 4.15 1.30
CA LEU A 70 11.78 2.96 2.01
C LEU A 70 11.10 3.34 3.31
N ALA A 71 11.65 4.31 4.04
CA ALA A 71 11.03 4.78 5.28
C ALA A 71 9.64 5.37 5.00
N LYS A 72 9.47 6.09 3.92
CA LYS A 72 8.18 6.67 3.57
C LYS A 72 7.16 5.58 3.22
N LEU A 73 7.55 4.57 2.46
CA LEU A 73 6.67 3.43 2.13
C LEU A 73 6.31 2.63 3.38
N ALA A 74 7.24 2.46 4.30
CA ALA A 74 6.98 1.76 5.55
C ALA A 74 6.03 2.55 6.46
N ARG A 75 6.19 3.86 6.49
CA ARG A 75 5.36 4.73 7.34
C ARG A 75 3.88 4.66 6.96
N VAL A 76 3.59 4.53 5.67
CA VAL A 76 2.20 4.41 5.22
C VAL A 76 1.70 2.97 5.22
N GLY A 77 2.51 2.01 5.66
CA GLY A 77 2.09 0.63 5.83
C GLY A 77 2.12 -0.24 4.57
N LEU A 78 2.75 0.23 3.49
CA LEU A 78 2.81 -0.55 2.25
C LEU A 78 3.98 -1.53 2.23
N VAL A 79 5.02 -1.25 2.99
CA VAL A 79 6.24 -2.04 3.04
C VAL A 79 6.61 -2.31 4.49
N SER A 80 7.08 -3.52 4.77
CA SER A 80 7.64 -3.88 6.07
C SER A 80 9.14 -4.00 5.95
N GLN A 81 9.84 -3.58 6.98
CA GLN A 81 11.28 -3.74 7.08
C GLN A 81 11.60 -4.62 8.28
N GLY A 82 12.48 -5.60 8.10
CA GLY A 82 12.90 -6.48 9.16
C GLY A 82 14.41 -6.70 9.08
N ARG A 83 15.02 -6.94 10.23
CA ARG A 83 16.45 -7.19 10.30
C ARG A 83 16.72 -8.68 10.42
N ARG A 84 17.63 -9.18 9.61
CA ARG A 84 18.14 -10.54 9.72
C ARG A 84 19.68 -10.45 9.76
N GLY A 85 20.24 -10.61 10.95
CA GLY A 85 21.67 -10.39 11.13
C GLY A 85 22.04 -8.93 10.87
N ARG A 86 22.90 -8.72 9.90
CA ARG A 86 23.35 -7.37 9.53
C ARG A 86 22.53 -6.75 8.40
N GLU A 87 21.60 -7.52 7.85
CA GLU A 87 20.89 -7.10 6.66
C GLU A 87 19.46 -6.68 7.00
N ILE A 88 19.00 -5.67 6.29
CA ILE A 88 17.62 -5.21 6.39
C ILE A 88 16.87 -5.73 5.19
N TYR A 89 15.82 -6.51 5.44
CA TYR A 89 14.92 -7.05 4.42
C TYR A 89 13.70 -6.17 4.31
N CYS A 90 13.28 -5.93 3.09
CA CYS A 90 12.07 -5.16 2.81
C CYS A 90 11.12 -6.05 2.03
N SER A 91 9.86 -6.04 2.41
CA SER A 91 8.82 -6.80 1.72
C SER A 91 7.53 -6.01 1.67
N VAL A 92 6.70 -6.32 0.69
CA VAL A 92 5.40 -5.68 0.52
C VAL A 92 4.40 -6.30 1.49
N ASP A 93 3.57 -5.46 2.07
CA ASP A 93 2.38 -5.95 2.75
C ASP A 93 1.30 -6.16 1.69
N TYR A 94 1.12 -7.41 1.26
CA TYR A 94 0.20 -7.72 0.17
C TYR A 94 -1.26 -7.54 0.55
N ASP A 95 -1.60 -7.72 1.82
CA ASP A 95 -2.97 -7.47 2.28
C ASP A 95 -3.31 -5.98 2.14
N GLU A 96 -2.38 -5.11 2.51
CA GLU A 96 -2.58 -3.67 2.37
C GLU A 96 -2.57 -3.23 0.90
N MET A 97 -1.78 -3.89 0.06
CA MET A 97 -1.80 -3.65 -1.37
C MET A 97 -3.16 -3.97 -1.96
N ARG A 98 -3.69 -5.15 -1.64
CA ARG A 98 -5.00 -5.57 -2.12
C ARG A 98 -6.12 -4.67 -1.59
N ALA A 99 -5.99 -4.23 -0.34
CA ALA A 99 -6.97 -3.33 0.26
C ALA A 99 -7.02 -1.99 -0.48
N LEU A 100 -5.86 -1.46 -0.88
CA LEU A 100 -5.79 -0.21 -1.63
C LEU A 100 -6.44 -0.36 -3.01
N ILE A 101 -6.09 -1.43 -3.72
CA ILE A 101 -6.68 -1.71 -5.03
C ILE A 101 -8.19 -1.88 -4.90
N GLY A 102 -8.63 -2.63 -3.92
CA GLY A 102 -10.05 -2.86 -3.67
C GLY A 102 -10.81 -1.59 -3.35
N PHE A 103 -10.19 -0.72 -2.56
CA PHE A 103 -10.79 0.57 -2.22
C PHE A 103 -11.01 1.43 -3.46
N LEU A 104 -10.03 1.47 -4.36
CA LEU A 104 -10.12 2.28 -5.57
C LEU A 104 -11.22 1.81 -6.52
N THR A 105 -11.50 0.51 -6.52
CA THR A 105 -12.50 -0.07 -7.42
C THR A 105 -13.83 -0.34 -6.74
N GLU A 106 -13.93 -0.05 -5.45
CA GLU A 106 -15.14 -0.28 -4.67
C GLU A 106 -16.33 0.45 -5.30
N GLU A 107 -17.44 -0.24 -5.40
CA GLU A 107 -18.67 0.29 -5.96
C GLU A 107 -18.53 0.79 -7.41
N CYS A 108 -17.57 0.20 -8.14
CA CYS A 108 -17.44 0.55 -9.55
C CYS A 108 -18.77 0.43 -10.27
N CYS A 109 -19.16 1.51 -10.95
CA CYS A 109 -20.29 1.55 -11.87
C CYS A 109 -21.68 1.36 -11.22
N THR A 110 -21.77 1.50 -9.93
CA THR A 110 -23.07 1.41 -9.23
C THR A 110 -23.94 2.64 -9.41
N GLY A 111 -23.35 3.74 -9.86
CA GLY A 111 -24.07 5.01 -10.06
C GLY A 111 -23.94 5.94 -8.86
N VAL A 112 -24.24 7.18 -9.09
CA VAL A 112 -24.22 8.23 -8.08
C VAL A 112 -25.57 8.92 -8.08
N THR A 113 -26.18 9.08 -6.92
CA THR A 113 -27.40 9.85 -6.77
C THR A 113 -27.02 11.27 -6.30
N LEU A 114 -27.27 12.24 -7.16
CA LEU A 114 -27.07 13.63 -6.81
C LEU A 114 -28.30 14.17 -6.11
N GLU A 115 -28.12 15.16 -5.25
CA GLU A 115 -29.25 15.72 -4.51
C GLU A 115 -30.36 16.19 -5.42
N GLN A 116 -30.02 16.80 -6.55
CA GLN A 116 -30.98 17.27 -7.53
C GLN A 116 -31.76 16.09 -8.14
N ASP A 117 -31.07 15.01 -8.48
CA ASP A 117 -31.70 13.82 -9.04
C ASP A 117 -32.63 13.17 -8.04
N ALA A 118 -32.26 13.18 -6.75
CA ALA A 118 -33.10 12.64 -5.70
C ALA A 118 -34.39 13.42 -5.55
N GLN A 119 -34.36 14.74 -5.72
CA GLN A 119 -35.55 15.58 -5.70
C GLN A 119 -36.46 15.29 -6.89
N ASP A 120 -35.88 15.08 -8.05
CA ASP A 120 -36.64 14.79 -9.26
C ASP A 120 -37.27 13.42 -9.21
N ALA A 121 -36.65 12.47 -8.49
CA ALA A 121 -37.18 11.13 -8.33
C ALA A 121 -38.34 11.06 -7.34
N ALA A 122 -38.50 12.04 -6.50
CA ALA A 122 -39.60 12.12 -5.55
C ALA A 122 -40.87 12.61 -6.20
#